data_5b69aa42024f1b7341b20ef31b8a88b7
#
_entry.id   5b69aa42024f1b7341b20ef31b8a88b7
#
_cell.length_a   1.000
_cell.length_b   1.000
_cell.length_c   1.000
_cell.angle_alpha   90.00
_cell.angle_beta   90.00
_cell.angle_gamma   90.00
#
_symmetry.space_group_name_H-M   'P 1'
#
loop_
_entity.id
_entity.type
_entity.pdbx_description
1 polymer ?
#
loop_
_entity_poly.entity_id
_entity_poly.type
_entity_poly.pdbx_seq_one_letter_code
_entity_poly.pdbx_strand_id
1 'polypeptide(L)'
;MDDKKTMFSHAAQTAAETFAASLEPIGLVLADGWNGEGSLFEGDGRRCEGWYWAWEARRFFSVVCCDFTLKERLPFCFDSGGYFAVRRERHGLMPQSSVSAFLEARPKTSSILLPKGARFSYTEIEYYDEYCQSVFGERIDKALKPLATSLKGLRNQASWDPEIAEMLGEITPREIPGPEAGLLYSGIANLVMARLLR
;
A
#
# COMPACT_ATOMS: atom_id res chain seq x y z
N MET A 1 -26.72 18.55 12.68
CA MET A 1 -26.61 17.12 12.26
C MET A 1 -25.68 16.96 11.07
N ASP A 2 -24.69 17.86 10.89
CA ASP A 2 -23.81 17.95 9.70
C ASP A 2 -22.32 17.63 9.97
N ASP A 3 -21.92 17.44 11.24
CA ASP A 3 -20.48 17.26 11.56
C ASP A 3 -19.86 15.91 11.12
N LYS A 4 -20.70 14.88 10.94
CA LYS A 4 -20.18 13.55 10.54
C LYS A 4 -19.75 13.47 9.07
N LYS A 5 -20.42 14.23 8.18
CA LYS A 5 -20.12 14.22 6.76
C LYS A 5 -18.80 14.94 6.44
N THR A 6 -18.49 15.98 7.20
CA THR A 6 -17.25 16.77 7.06
C THR A 6 -16.01 16.01 7.53
N MET A 7 -16.17 15.12 8.51
CA MET A 7 -15.06 14.36 9.09
C MET A 7 -14.54 13.24 8.15
N PHE A 8 -15.43 12.63 7.37
CA PHE A 8 -15.06 11.60 6.38
C PHE A 8 -14.44 12.19 5.10
N SER A 9 -14.89 13.39 4.68
CA SER A 9 -14.31 14.06 3.52
C SER A 9 -12.87 14.53 3.75
N HIS A 10 -12.51 14.90 4.97
CA HIS A 10 -11.16 15.37 5.30
C HIS A 10 -10.13 14.23 5.31
N ALA A 11 -10.52 13.02 5.72
CA ALA A 11 -9.61 11.86 5.73
C ALA A 11 -9.31 11.36 4.31
N ALA A 12 -10.30 11.36 3.42
CA ALA A 12 -10.12 10.98 2.02
C ALA A 12 -9.24 12.00 1.26
N GLN A 13 -9.34 13.27 1.61
CA GLN A 13 -8.55 14.33 0.98
C GLN A 13 -7.06 14.26 1.34
N THR A 14 -6.74 13.82 2.57
CA THR A 14 -5.35 13.71 3.05
C THR A 14 -4.60 12.54 2.38
N ALA A 15 -5.25 11.41 2.14
CA ALA A 15 -4.63 10.28 1.44
C ALA A 15 -4.30 10.64 -0.01
N ALA A 16 -5.24 11.29 -0.73
CA ALA A 16 -5.01 11.74 -2.09
C ALA A 16 -3.80 12.69 -2.19
N GLU A 17 -3.68 13.64 -1.28
CA GLU A 17 -2.56 14.61 -1.26
C GLU A 17 -1.22 13.93 -0.99
N THR A 18 -1.18 12.96 -0.07
CA THR A 18 0.04 12.23 0.28
C THR A 18 0.58 11.43 -0.91
N PHE A 19 -0.29 10.71 -1.62
CA PHE A 19 0.12 9.89 -2.75
C PHE A 19 0.34 10.72 -4.03
N ALA A 20 -0.43 11.79 -4.25
CA ALA A 20 -0.32 12.63 -5.44
C ALA A 20 1.10 13.18 -5.64
N ALA A 21 1.74 13.67 -4.58
CA ALA A 21 3.08 14.22 -4.65
C ALA A 21 4.13 13.24 -5.22
N SER A 22 3.97 11.95 -4.97
CA SER A 22 4.86 10.90 -5.48
C SER A 22 4.42 10.34 -6.84
N LEU A 23 3.12 10.33 -7.12
CA LEU A 23 2.54 9.68 -8.29
C LEU A 23 2.44 10.60 -9.52
N GLU A 24 2.12 11.87 -9.34
CA GLU A 24 2.00 12.84 -10.44
C GLU A 24 3.29 12.99 -11.27
N PRO A 25 4.50 13.02 -10.69
CA PRO A 25 5.74 13.07 -11.46
C PRO A 25 5.92 11.92 -12.44
N ILE A 26 5.36 10.75 -12.13
CA ILE A 26 5.43 9.57 -13.00
C ILE A 26 4.21 9.40 -13.92
N GLY A 27 3.28 10.36 -13.91
CA GLY A 27 2.15 10.40 -14.83
C GLY A 27 0.89 9.67 -14.32
N LEU A 28 0.82 9.35 -13.04
CA LEU A 28 -0.40 8.88 -12.39
C LEU A 28 -1.11 10.09 -11.77
N VAL A 29 -2.27 10.45 -12.28
CA VAL A 29 -3.06 11.60 -11.85
C VAL A 29 -4.36 11.16 -11.21
N LEU A 30 -4.85 11.94 -10.24
CA LEU A 30 -6.10 11.61 -9.55
C LEU A 30 -7.25 11.50 -10.57
N ALA A 31 -7.99 10.40 -10.52
CA ALA A 31 -9.06 10.11 -11.45
C ALA A 31 -10.28 11.02 -11.19
N ASP A 32 -10.71 11.73 -12.22
CA ASP A 32 -11.92 12.54 -12.16
C ASP A 32 -13.17 11.65 -12.05
N GLY A 33 -14.06 12.01 -11.12
CA GLY A 33 -15.34 11.32 -10.95
C GLY A 33 -15.27 9.97 -10.22
N TRP A 34 -14.12 9.60 -9.65
CA TRP A 34 -14.06 8.45 -8.75
C TRP A 34 -14.96 8.66 -7.53
N ASN A 35 -15.89 7.73 -7.30
CA ASN A 35 -16.87 7.78 -6.21
C ASN A 35 -16.75 6.59 -5.22
N GLY A 36 -15.76 5.71 -5.41
CA GLY A 36 -15.45 4.62 -4.51
C GLY A 36 -14.67 5.06 -3.27
N GLU A 37 -14.43 4.15 -2.37
CA GLU A 37 -13.57 4.38 -1.21
C GLU A 37 -12.10 4.50 -1.62
N GLY A 38 -11.35 5.36 -0.92
CA GLY A 38 -9.95 5.64 -1.24
C GLY A 38 -9.77 6.59 -2.41
N SER A 39 -8.57 6.61 -2.95
CA SER A 39 -8.17 7.49 -4.06
C SER A 39 -7.68 6.65 -5.24
N LEU A 40 -8.26 6.86 -6.40
CA LEU A 40 -7.84 6.24 -7.65
C LEU A 40 -6.99 7.24 -8.45
N PHE A 41 -5.86 6.79 -8.95
CA PHE A 41 -5.00 7.53 -9.87
C PHE A 41 -4.91 6.75 -11.18
N GLU A 42 -5.02 7.44 -12.28
CA GLU A 42 -4.95 6.86 -13.62
C GLU A 42 -3.75 7.39 -14.38
N GLY A 43 -3.20 6.56 -15.26
CA GLY A 43 -2.10 6.93 -16.12
C GLY A 43 -2.51 8.02 -17.10
N ASP A 44 -1.66 9.06 -17.29
CA ASP A 44 -1.89 10.16 -18.21
C ASP A 44 -1.82 9.76 -19.70
N GLY A 45 -1.58 8.47 -19.97
CA GLY A 45 -1.45 7.92 -21.31
C GLY A 45 -0.12 8.27 -22.00
N ARG A 46 0.61 9.25 -21.51
CA ARG A 46 1.89 9.73 -22.06
C ARG A 46 3.09 9.13 -21.33
N ARG A 47 3.19 9.37 -20.02
CA ARG A 47 4.27 8.92 -19.15
C ARG A 47 4.00 7.54 -18.54
N CYS A 48 2.73 7.29 -18.25
CA CYS A 48 2.28 6.08 -17.59
C CYS A 48 0.97 5.58 -18.22
N GLU A 49 0.74 4.28 -18.13
CA GLU A 49 -0.50 3.60 -18.49
C GLU A 49 -0.88 2.62 -17.38
N GLY A 50 -2.18 2.56 -17.06
CA GLY A 50 -2.70 1.75 -15.98
C GLY A 50 -3.22 2.60 -14.82
N TRP A 51 -3.20 2.06 -13.62
CA TRP A 51 -3.84 2.68 -12.46
C TRP A 51 -3.11 2.37 -11.16
N TYR A 52 -3.33 3.22 -10.16
CA TYR A 52 -2.89 3.08 -8.77
C TYR A 52 -4.05 3.49 -7.86
N TRP A 53 -4.40 2.66 -6.92
CA TRP A 53 -5.43 2.94 -5.94
C TRP A 53 -4.86 2.82 -4.54
N ALA A 54 -5.24 3.76 -3.67
CA ALA A 54 -4.84 3.79 -2.27
C ALA A 54 -6.03 4.08 -1.36
N TRP A 55 -6.08 3.39 -0.26
CA TRP A 55 -7.00 3.64 0.84
C TRP A 55 -6.22 3.72 2.15
N GLU A 56 -6.59 4.63 3.03
CA GLU A 56 -5.86 4.88 4.27
C GLU A 56 -6.79 4.80 5.48
N ALA A 57 -6.40 4.03 6.50
CA ALA A 57 -7.03 3.98 7.80
C ALA A 57 -6.40 5.04 8.72
N ARG A 58 -6.62 6.31 8.41
CA ARG A 58 -6.02 7.44 9.13
C ARG A 58 -4.48 7.30 9.16
N ARG A 59 -3.90 7.23 10.38
CA ARG A 59 -2.45 7.08 10.61
C ARG A 59 -2.05 5.65 11.00
N PHE A 60 -2.93 4.68 10.81
CA PHE A 60 -2.65 3.31 11.24
C PHE A 60 -2.00 2.49 10.14
N PHE A 61 -2.59 2.49 8.97
CA PHE A 61 -2.07 1.76 7.81
C PHE A 61 -2.71 2.27 6.53
N SER A 62 -2.04 2.04 5.43
CA SER A 62 -2.61 2.18 4.09
C SER A 62 -2.72 0.85 3.39
N VAL A 63 -3.62 0.80 2.44
CA VAL A 63 -3.83 -0.32 1.52
C VAL A 63 -3.66 0.21 0.11
N VAL A 64 -2.77 -0.41 -0.64
CA VAL A 64 -2.44 -0.02 -2.00
C VAL A 64 -2.71 -1.17 -2.95
N CYS A 65 -3.28 -0.87 -4.10
CA CYS A 65 -3.42 -1.81 -5.19
C CYS A 65 -3.08 -1.11 -6.50
N CYS A 66 -2.24 -1.68 -7.33
CA CYS A 66 -1.87 -1.04 -8.58
C CYS A 66 -1.59 -2.03 -9.71
N ASP A 67 -1.76 -1.56 -10.93
CA ASP A 67 -1.27 -2.19 -12.15
C ASP A 67 -0.98 -1.09 -13.17
N PHE A 68 0.30 -0.71 -13.29
CA PHE A 68 0.70 0.33 -14.23
C PHE A 68 2.06 0.04 -14.87
N THR A 69 2.28 0.65 -16.02
CA THR A 69 3.53 0.53 -16.80
C THR A 69 4.04 1.89 -17.22
N LEU A 70 5.33 2.16 -17.00
CA LEU A 70 5.97 3.40 -17.42
C LEU A 70 6.30 3.38 -18.92
N LYS A 71 5.94 4.44 -19.63
CA LYS A 71 6.20 4.62 -21.06
C LYS A 71 7.53 5.32 -21.36
N GLU A 72 8.14 5.92 -20.36
CA GLU A 72 9.44 6.57 -20.45
C GLU A 72 10.25 6.33 -19.16
N ARG A 73 11.51 6.74 -19.17
CA ARG A 73 12.39 6.68 -18.00
C ARG A 73 12.13 7.88 -17.12
N LEU A 74 11.71 7.65 -15.88
CA LEU A 74 11.25 8.71 -14.97
C LEU A 74 11.91 8.63 -13.59
N PRO A 75 12.24 9.78 -12.97
CA PRO A 75 12.59 9.81 -11.56
C PRO A 75 11.35 9.53 -10.71
N PHE A 76 11.50 8.68 -9.72
CA PHE A 76 10.47 8.42 -8.72
C PHE A 76 11.03 8.78 -7.35
N CYS A 77 10.39 9.75 -6.71
CA CYS A 77 10.71 10.19 -5.37
C CYS A 77 9.63 9.67 -4.42
N PHE A 78 10.05 9.04 -3.35
CA PHE A 78 9.15 8.58 -2.32
C PHE A 78 9.73 8.84 -0.93
N ASP A 79 8.84 9.16 -0.02
CA ASP A 79 9.15 9.29 1.40
C ASP A 79 8.65 8.05 2.11
N SER A 80 9.57 7.27 2.68
CA SER A 80 9.21 6.18 3.56
C SER A 80 9.12 6.69 4.99
N GLY A 81 7.93 6.59 5.59
CA GLY A 81 7.64 7.11 6.93
C GLY A 81 8.16 6.27 8.09
N GLY A 82 9.00 5.27 7.84
CA GLY A 82 9.34 4.27 8.85
C GLY A 82 8.15 3.34 9.07
N TYR A 83 7.96 2.39 8.19
CA TYR A 83 6.82 1.50 8.20
C TYR A 83 7.22 0.04 7.99
N PHE A 84 6.31 -0.83 8.30
CA PHE A 84 6.34 -2.22 7.94
C PHE A 84 5.32 -2.46 6.82
N ALA A 85 5.76 -3.05 5.70
CA ALA A 85 4.87 -3.35 4.58
C ALA A 85 4.87 -4.82 4.21
N VAL A 86 3.71 -5.29 3.77
CA VAL A 86 3.50 -6.63 3.22
C VAL A 86 2.92 -6.49 1.83
N ARG A 87 3.61 -7.03 0.85
CA ARG A 87 3.27 -6.90 -0.57
C ARG A 87 3.06 -8.27 -1.20
N ARG A 88 1.98 -8.40 -1.94
CA ARG A 88 1.77 -9.46 -2.92
C ARG A 88 2.03 -8.93 -4.32
N GLU A 89 3.06 -9.43 -4.98
CA GLU A 89 3.30 -9.10 -6.39
C GLU A 89 2.51 -10.02 -7.31
N ARG A 90 1.94 -9.45 -8.35
CA ARG A 90 1.23 -10.16 -9.42
C ARG A 90 2.13 -10.24 -10.64
N HIS A 91 2.90 -11.30 -10.76
CA HIS A 91 3.70 -11.49 -11.97
C HIS A 91 2.84 -12.09 -13.09
N GLY A 92 2.66 -11.34 -14.17
CA GLY A 92 1.67 -11.62 -15.23
C GLY A 92 1.82 -12.93 -16.00
N LEU A 93 2.88 -13.72 -15.80
CA LEU A 93 3.11 -15.02 -16.44
C LEU A 93 3.41 -16.15 -15.44
N MET A 94 3.51 -15.85 -14.15
CA MET A 94 3.75 -16.87 -13.13
C MET A 94 2.45 -17.25 -12.44
N PRO A 95 2.11 -18.53 -12.31
CA PRO A 95 0.90 -18.99 -11.62
C PRO A 95 0.92 -18.75 -10.11
N GLN A 96 2.05 -18.31 -9.56
CA GLN A 96 2.22 -18.07 -8.13
C GLN A 96 2.55 -16.60 -7.88
N SER A 97 1.68 -15.93 -7.10
CA SER A 97 1.95 -14.60 -6.57
C SER A 97 3.01 -14.68 -5.49
N SER A 98 4.06 -13.88 -5.57
CA SER A 98 5.05 -13.80 -4.48
C SER A 98 4.56 -12.85 -3.40
N VAL A 99 4.76 -13.22 -2.14
CA VAL A 99 4.56 -12.36 -0.97
C VAL A 99 5.92 -11.95 -0.45
N SER A 100 6.10 -10.67 -0.24
CA SER A 100 7.30 -10.09 0.36
C SER A 100 6.90 -9.17 1.50
N ALA A 101 7.78 -9.06 2.49
CA ALA A 101 7.59 -8.13 3.58
C ALA A 101 8.82 -7.23 3.72
N PHE A 102 8.58 -5.97 4.04
CA PHE A 102 9.61 -4.94 4.11
C PHE A 102 9.53 -4.25 5.48
N LEU A 103 10.68 -3.95 6.06
CA LEU A 103 10.79 -3.14 7.25
C LEU A 103 11.69 -1.93 6.93
N GLU A 104 11.11 -0.75 6.98
CA GLU A 104 11.82 0.51 6.86
C GLU A 104 11.94 1.13 8.26
N ALA A 105 13.09 0.95 8.88
CA ALA A 105 13.31 1.31 10.29
C ALA A 105 13.47 2.82 10.52
N ARG A 106 13.59 3.65 9.49
CA ARG A 106 13.78 5.10 9.59
C ARG A 106 13.13 5.80 8.41
N PRO A 107 12.51 6.96 8.63
CA PRO A 107 12.06 7.83 7.55
C PRO A 107 13.21 8.12 6.59
N LYS A 108 12.96 7.96 5.32
CA LYS A 108 13.96 8.16 4.28
C LYS A 108 13.31 8.68 3.02
N THR A 109 13.72 9.85 2.59
CA THR A 109 13.44 10.31 1.23
C THR A 109 14.40 9.59 0.29
N SER A 110 13.86 8.89 -0.67
CA SER A 110 14.63 8.15 -1.67
C SER A 110 14.19 8.58 -3.06
N SER A 111 15.17 8.72 -3.95
CA SER A 111 14.91 8.95 -5.37
C SER A 111 15.57 7.84 -6.17
N ILE A 112 14.79 7.20 -7.02
CA ILE A 112 15.28 6.17 -7.93
C ILE A 112 14.89 6.53 -9.36
N LEU A 113 15.68 6.09 -10.32
CA LEU A 113 15.38 6.29 -11.73
C LEU A 113 14.76 5.01 -12.29
N LEU A 114 13.46 5.04 -12.51
CA LEU A 114 12.71 3.91 -13.04
C LEU A 114 12.89 3.83 -14.57
N PRO A 115 13.19 2.63 -15.12
CA PRO A 115 13.38 2.46 -16.55
C PRO A 115 12.05 2.50 -17.30
N LYS A 116 12.10 2.89 -18.58
CA LYS A 116 10.99 2.69 -19.51
C LYS A 116 10.59 1.22 -19.56
N GLY A 117 9.29 0.95 -19.56
CA GLY A 117 8.71 -0.40 -19.56
C GLY A 117 8.67 -1.05 -18.18
N ALA A 118 9.11 -0.35 -17.11
CA ALA A 118 8.91 -0.85 -15.76
C ALA A 118 7.42 -1.02 -15.49
N ARG A 119 7.01 -2.23 -15.09
CA ARG A 119 5.64 -2.57 -14.71
C ARG A 119 5.57 -2.82 -13.21
N PHE A 120 4.55 -2.24 -12.61
CA PHE A 120 4.20 -2.39 -11.19
C PHE A 120 2.81 -3.00 -11.13
N SER A 121 2.72 -4.20 -10.57
CA SER A 121 1.45 -4.89 -10.40
C SER A 121 1.48 -5.61 -9.07
N TYR A 122 0.91 -4.96 -8.05
CA TYR A 122 0.94 -5.49 -6.68
C TYR A 122 -0.26 -5.03 -5.85
N THR A 123 -0.45 -5.73 -4.74
CA THR A 123 -1.29 -5.31 -3.61
C THR A 123 -0.41 -5.25 -2.37
N GLU A 124 -0.50 -4.17 -1.60
CA GLU A 124 0.33 -3.92 -0.43
C GLU A 124 -0.48 -3.37 0.74
N ILE A 125 -0.10 -3.74 1.94
CA ILE A 125 -0.53 -3.10 3.18
C ILE A 125 0.72 -2.52 3.84
N GLU A 126 0.69 -1.21 4.09
CA GLU A 126 1.73 -0.47 4.80
C GLU A 126 1.24 -0.14 6.21
N TYR A 127 1.91 -0.67 7.23
CA TYR A 127 1.58 -0.41 8.63
C TYR A 127 2.47 0.70 9.19
N TYR A 128 1.87 1.74 9.73
CA TYR A 128 2.57 2.87 10.32
C TYR A 128 2.91 2.63 11.78
N ASP A 129 3.81 3.43 12.31
CA ASP A 129 4.26 3.32 13.71
C ASP A 129 3.11 3.39 14.71
N GLU A 130 2.11 4.27 14.48
CA GLU A 130 0.96 4.39 15.35
C GLU A 130 0.13 3.11 15.45
N TYR A 131 0.00 2.35 14.35
CA TYR A 131 -0.63 1.03 14.39
C TYR A 131 0.18 0.08 15.26
N CYS A 132 1.46 -0.02 14.99
CA CYS A 132 2.35 -0.91 15.73
C CYS A 132 2.37 -0.57 17.23
N GLN A 133 2.41 0.72 17.58
CA GLN A 133 2.32 1.16 18.98
C GLN A 133 0.97 0.84 19.61
N SER A 134 -0.14 0.99 18.88
CA SER A 134 -1.49 0.70 19.39
C SER A 134 -1.70 -0.79 19.67
N VAL A 135 -1.10 -1.67 18.84
CA VAL A 135 -1.26 -3.12 18.94
C VAL A 135 -0.28 -3.73 19.94
N PHE A 136 0.96 -3.28 19.95
CA PHE A 136 2.04 -3.89 20.71
C PHE A 136 2.47 -3.07 21.94
N GLY A 137 2.18 -1.77 21.97
CA GLY A 137 2.60 -0.86 23.03
C GLY A 137 4.11 -0.92 23.26
N GLU A 138 4.54 -0.98 24.53
CA GLU A 138 5.95 -1.10 24.89
C GLU A 138 6.62 -2.40 24.43
N ARG A 139 5.85 -3.35 23.90
CA ARG A 139 6.38 -4.62 23.36
C ARG A 139 6.72 -4.58 21.88
N ILE A 140 6.60 -3.42 21.23
CA ILE A 140 6.83 -3.25 19.79
C ILE A 140 8.17 -3.82 19.35
N ASP A 141 9.26 -3.50 20.06
CA ASP A 141 10.59 -4.02 19.75
C ASP A 141 10.68 -5.55 19.87
N LYS A 142 9.99 -6.11 20.87
CA LYS A 142 9.93 -7.55 21.07
C LYS A 142 9.12 -8.27 20.01
N ALA A 143 8.01 -7.69 19.59
CA ALA A 143 7.11 -8.26 18.59
C ALA A 143 7.71 -8.16 17.18
N LEU A 144 8.29 -7.01 16.82
CA LEU A 144 8.84 -6.78 15.48
C LEU A 144 10.28 -7.30 15.31
N LYS A 145 11.04 -7.51 16.39
CA LYS A 145 12.43 -8.00 16.29
C LYS A 145 12.58 -9.38 15.64
N PRO A 146 11.79 -10.41 15.96
CA PRO A 146 11.82 -11.67 15.24
C PRO A 146 11.45 -11.48 13.77
N LEU A 147 10.43 -10.66 13.50
CA LEU A 147 9.99 -10.30 12.17
C LEU A 147 11.11 -9.59 11.38
N ALA A 148 11.73 -8.57 11.98
CA ALA A 148 12.86 -7.86 11.39
C ALA A 148 14.06 -8.77 11.11
N THR A 149 14.29 -9.76 11.96
CA THR A 149 15.37 -10.74 11.78
C THR A 149 15.06 -11.70 10.65
N SER A 150 13.83 -12.22 10.60
CA SER A 150 13.33 -13.05 9.50
C SER A 150 13.37 -12.29 8.18
N LEU A 151 12.94 -11.03 8.16
CA LEU A 151 12.91 -10.18 6.98
C LEU A 151 14.30 -9.80 6.46
N LYS A 152 15.30 -9.63 7.34
CA LYS A 152 16.70 -9.44 6.91
C LYS A 152 17.24 -10.64 6.14
N GLY A 153 16.81 -11.85 6.50
CA GLY A 153 17.11 -13.08 5.75
C GLY A 153 16.31 -13.20 4.45
N LEU A 154 15.12 -12.59 4.40
CA LEU A 154 14.17 -12.68 3.28
C LEU A 154 14.36 -11.58 2.20
N ARG A 155 15.24 -10.61 2.40
CA ARG A 155 15.52 -9.55 1.40
C ARG A 155 15.83 -10.05 -0.01
N ASN A 156 16.10 -11.36 -0.17
CA ASN A 156 16.35 -12.02 -1.46
C ASN A 156 15.52 -13.29 -1.66
N GLN A 157 14.60 -13.64 -0.77
CA GLN A 157 13.72 -14.79 -0.92
C GLN A 157 12.30 -14.32 -0.79
N ALA A 158 11.57 -14.31 -1.90
CA ALA A 158 10.12 -14.21 -1.88
C ALA A 158 9.60 -15.37 -1.01
N SER A 159 9.26 -15.10 0.25
CA SER A 159 8.59 -16.10 1.06
C SER A 159 7.17 -16.21 0.53
N TRP A 160 6.80 -17.42 0.18
CA TRP A 160 5.45 -17.70 -0.27
C TRP A 160 4.62 -18.13 0.93
N ASP A 161 3.71 -17.27 1.38
CA ASP A 161 2.67 -17.62 2.32
C ASP A 161 1.32 -17.58 1.58
N PRO A 162 0.71 -18.74 1.29
CA PRO A 162 -0.52 -18.82 0.50
C PRO A 162 -1.70 -18.12 1.17
N GLU A 163 -1.79 -18.17 2.50
CA GLU A 163 -2.89 -17.54 3.23
C GLU A 163 -2.79 -16.01 3.14
N ILE A 164 -1.58 -15.45 3.31
CA ILE A 164 -1.37 -14.01 3.13
C ILE A 164 -1.62 -13.61 1.67
N ALA A 165 -1.16 -14.41 0.71
CA ALA A 165 -1.40 -14.15 -0.71
C ALA A 165 -2.90 -14.12 -1.04
N GLU A 166 -3.68 -15.04 -0.45
CA GLU A 166 -5.13 -15.07 -0.59
C GLU A 166 -5.78 -13.82 0.01
N MET A 167 -5.47 -13.49 1.27
CA MET A 167 -5.99 -12.29 1.95
C MET A 167 -5.71 -11.01 1.16
N LEU A 168 -4.48 -10.83 0.67
CA LEU A 168 -4.13 -9.67 -0.16
C LEU A 168 -4.83 -9.71 -1.53
N GLY A 169 -5.24 -10.88 -1.99
CA GLY A 169 -5.99 -11.07 -3.23
C GLY A 169 -7.42 -10.56 -3.16
N GLU A 170 -8.02 -10.51 -1.97
CA GLU A 170 -9.36 -9.99 -1.73
C GLU A 170 -9.41 -8.45 -1.80
N ILE A 171 -8.24 -7.81 -1.73
CA ILE A 171 -8.16 -6.35 -1.82
C ILE A 171 -8.27 -5.93 -3.29
N THR A 172 -9.34 -5.24 -3.62
CA THR A 172 -9.57 -4.66 -4.95
C THR A 172 -10.20 -3.27 -4.79
N PRO A 173 -9.90 -2.32 -5.67
CA PRO A 173 -10.66 -1.07 -5.73
C PRO A 173 -12.15 -1.39 -5.88
N ARG A 174 -12.97 -0.83 -5.00
CA ARG A 174 -14.42 -1.06 -5.02
C ARG A 174 -15.13 0.27 -5.22
N GLU A 175 -16.06 0.29 -6.15
CA GLU A 175 -16.94 1.44 -6.40
C GLU A 175 -18.11 1.51 -5.39
N ILE A 176 -17.99 0.83 -4.26
CA ILE A 176 -19.02 0.85 -3.21
C ILE A 176 -18.58 1.83 -2.14
N PRO A 177 -19.15 3.05 -2.09
CA PRO A 177 -18.87 3.97 -1.01
C PRO A 177 -19.51 3.44 0.27
N GLY A 178 -18.77 3.44 1.36
CA GLY A 178 -19.35 3.15 2.64
C GLY A 178 -18.44 2.51 3.66
N PRO A 179 -18.91 2.39 4.89
CA PRO A 179 -18.14 1.84 5.99
C PRO A 179 -17.77 0.35 5.80
N GLU A 180 -18.47 -0.36 4.92
CA GLU A 180 -18.22 -1.78 4.65
C GLU A 180 -16.84 -2.00 4.01
N ALA A 181 -16.42 -1.12 3.11
CA ALA A 181 -15.09 -1.19 2.50
C ALA A 181 -13.99 -0.99 3.57
N GLY A 182 -14.16 0.02 4.43
CA GLY A 182 -13.25 0.28 5.54
C GLY A 182 -13.17 -0.88 6.53
N LEU A 183 -14.29 -1.53 6.84
CA LEU A 183 -14.33 -2.71 7.70
C LEU A 183 -13.61 -3.91 7.05
N LEU A 184 -13.81 -4.14 5.75
CA LEU A 184 -13.15 -5.20 5.02
C LEU A 184 -11.63 -5.02 5.02
N TYR A 185 -11.14 -3.84 4.62
CA TYR A 185 -9.70 -3.59 4.54
C TYR A 185 -9.04 -3.61 5.93
N SER A 186 -9.71 -3.08 6.95
CA SER A 186 -9.25 -3.17 8.34
C SER A 186 -9.20 -4.62 8.84
N GLY A 187 -10.19 -5.43 8.49
CA GLY A 187 -10.22 -6.85 8.81
C GLY A 187 -9.05 -7.60 8.19
N ILE A 188 -8.81 -7.39 6.89
CA ILE A 188 -7.70 -8.02 6.17
C ILE A 188 -6.35 -7.58 6.76
N ALA A 189 -6.14 -6.29 7.00
CA ALA A 189 -4.90 -5.80 7.59
C ALA A 189 -4.60 -6.44 8.96
N ASN A 190 -5.60 -6.53 9.83
CA ASN A 190 -5.44 -7.18 11.13
C ASN A 190 -5.15 -8.69 11.01
N LEU A 191 -5.80 -9.39 10.08
CA LEU A 191 -5.56 -10.82 9.85
C LEU A 191 -4.16 -11.08 9.31
N VAL A 192 -3.69 -10.28 8.34
CA VAL A 192 -2.33 -10.37 7.80
C VAL A 192 -1.30 -10.15 8.90
N MET A 193 -1.47 -9.11 9.74
CA MET A 193 -0.57 -8.87 10.86
C MET A 193 -0.58 -10.04 11.87
N ALA A 194 -1.75 -10.56 12.21
CA ALA A 194 -1.88 -11.70 13.12
C ALA A 194 -1.21 -12.98 12.56
N ARG A 195 -1.24 -13.16 11.25
CA ARG A 195 -0.58 -14.29 10.57
C ARG A 195 0.94 -14.16 10.60
N LEU A 196 1.47 -12.96 10.39
CA LEU A 196 2.91 -12.69 10.39
C LEU A 196 3.57 -12.89 11.77
N LEU A 197 2.79 -12.79 12.83
CA LEU A 197 3.26 -12.93 14.22
C LEU A 197 3.21 -14.36 14.75
N ARG A 198 2.73 -15.33 13.98
CA ARG A 198 2.70 -16.76 14.33
C ARG A 198 4.00 -17.44 13.95
#